data_b486361f832c9dd11ecc8cacd29a082a
#
_entry.id   b486361f832c9dd11ecc8cacd29a082a
#
_cell.length_a   1.000
_cell.length_b   1.000
_cell.length_c   1.000
_cell.angle_alpha   90.00
_cell.angle_beta   90.00
_cell.angle_gamma   90.00
#
_symmetry.space_group_name_H-M   'P 1'
#
loop_
_entity.id
_entity.type
_entity.pdbx_description
1 polymer ?
#
loop_
_entity_poly.entity_id
_entity_poly.type
_entity_poly.pdbx_seq_one_letter_code
_entity_poly.pdbx_strand_id
1 'polypeptide(L)'
;MKKFIYALLFFFFISSNIIISPCMAESKILKRGFYKVEDLNLSLDATHTVQNNSFNERIYIFILDSTETPVQAIRIWPQSQKFNLFPLKAGYKIIITGDGELIIS
;
A
#
# COMPACT_ATOMS: atom_id res chain seq x y z
N MET A 1 -19.80 30.05 34.69
CA MET A 1 -19.96 28.60 34.59
C MET A 1 -20.37 28.13 33.23
N LYS A 2 -21.35 28.77 32.58
CA LYS A 2 -21.72 28.39 31.22
C LYS A 2 -20.58 28.56 30.22
N LYS A 3 -19.76 29.59 30.37
CA LYS A 3 -18.60 29.82 29.53
C LYS A 3 -17.57 28.71 29.64
N PHE A 4 -17.48 28.09 30.79
CA PHE A 4 -16.54 27.02 31.02
C PHE A 4 -16.93 25.75 30.26
N ILE A 5 -18.23 25.49 30.21
CA ILE A 5 -18.77 24.33 29.48
C ILE A 5 -18.55 24.49 27.98
N TYR A 6 -18.76 25.68 27.45
CA TYR A 6 -18.54 25.94 26.03
C TYR A 6 -17.06 25.82 25.65
N ALA A 7 -16.16 26.28 26.49
CA ALA A 7 -14.75 26.16 26.26
C ALA A 7 -14.32 24.69 26.28
N LEU A 8 -14.87 23.90 27.17
CA LEU A 8 -14.59 22.49 27.26
C LEU A 8 -15.10 21.73 26.02
N LEU A 9 -16.29 22.04 25.57
CA LEU A 9 -16.86 21.46 24.37
C LEU A 9 -16.05 21.81 23.14
N PHE A 10 -15.62 23.06 23.05
CA PHE A 10 -14.78 23.51 21.95
C PHE A 10 -13.44 22.77 21.92
N PHE A 11 -12.86 22.62 23.08
CA PHE A 11 -11.59 21.90 23.23
C PHE A 11 -11.76 20.43 22.83
N PHE A 12 -12.86 19.82 23.20
CA PHE A 12 -13.17 18.46 22.85
C PHE A 12 -13.35 18.30 21.34
N PHE A 13 -13.96 19.27 20.72
CA PHE A 13 -14.16 19.27 19.27
C PHE A 13 -12.84 19.36 18.51
N ILE A 14 -11.92 20.17 18.97
CA ILE A 14 -10.59 20.31 18.37
C ILE A 14 -9.81 19.01 18.54
N SER A 15 -9.90 18.37 19.70
CA SER A 15 -9.23 17.11 19.96
C SER A 15 -9.70 16.00 19.00
N SER A 16 -10.99 15.98 18.69
CA SER A 16 -11.54 14.99 17.76
C SER A 16 -10.98 15.17 16.36
N ASN A 17 -10.74 16.40 15.92
CA ASN A 17 -10.20 16.65 14.60
C ASN A 17 -8.73 16.27 14.47
N ILE A 18 -8.00 16.28 15.56
CA ILE A 18 -6.58 15.92 15.55
C ILE A 18 -6.39 14.41 15.43
N ILE A 19 -7.39 13.63 15.82
CA ILE A 19 -7.31 12.18 15.76
C ILE A 19 -7.38 11.65 14.34
N ILE A 20 -7.83 12.45 13.39
CA ILE A 20 -7.74 12.07 11.99
C ILE A 20 -6.28 12.21 11.57
N SER A 21 -5.46 11.35 12.10
CA SER A 21 -4.11 11.31 11.60
C SER A 21 -4.15 10.79 10.18
N PRO A 22 -3.44 11.40 9.30
CA PRO A 22 -3.28 10.86 7.98
C PRO A 22 -2.65 9.51 8.10
N CYS A 23 -3.40 8.52 7.80
CA CYS A 23 -2.86 7.22 7.68
C CYS A 23 -1.92 7.23 6.53
N MET A 24 -0.70 7.27 6.86
CA MET A 24 0.32 7.36 5.89
C MET A 24 0.44 6.16 5.03
N ALA A 25 0.15 5.02 5.54
CA ALA A 25 0.32 3.77 4.81
C ALA A 25 -1.01 3.39 4.18
N GLU A 26 -1.32 3.95 3.05
CA GLU A 26 -2.45 3.46 2.29
C GLU A 26 -2.13 2.10 1.74
N SER A 27 -2.75 1.08 2.30
CA SER A 27 -2.70 -0.26 1.74
C SER A 27 -3.59 -0.32 0.52
N LYS A 28 -3.07 -0.84 -0.58
CA LYS A 28 -3.83 -1.05 -1.80
C LYS A 28 -3.99 -2.52 -2.07
N ILE A 29 -5.19 -2.91 -2.47
CA ILE A 29 -5.49 -4.28 -2.85
C ILE A 29 -5.50 -4.35 -4.36
N LEU A 30 -4.65 -5.21 -4.92
CA LEU A 30 -4.51 -5.36 -6.36
C LEU A 30 -4.78 -6.81 -6.75
N LYS A 31 -5.44 -6.97 -7.88
CA LYS A 31 -5.64 -8.27 -8.50
C LYS A 31 -4.69 -8.42 -9.67
N ARG A 32 -4.68 -9.61 -10.31
CA ARG A 32 -3.81 -9.83 -11.45
C ARG A 32 -4.01 -8.77 -12.51
N GLY A 33 -2.92 -8.36 -13.11
CA GLY A 33 -2.93 -7.34 -14.14
C GLY A 33 -1.59 -6.66 -14.28
N PHE A 34 -1.57 -5.67 -15.14
CA PHE A 34 -0.40 -4.87 -15.43
C PHE A 34 -0.63 -3.46 -14.87
N TYR A 35 0.28 -3.00 -14.04
CA TYR A 35 0.15 -1.70 -13.38
C TYR A 35 1.42 -0.88 -13.58
N LYS A 36 1.23 0.42 -13.79
CA LYS A 36 2.33 1.37 -13.73
C LYS A 36 2.40 1.95 -12.33
N VAL A 37 3.61 2.18 -11.85
CA VAL A 37 3.79 2.70 -10.48
C VAL A 37 3.10 4.05 -10.33
N GLU A 38 3.13 4.88 -11.37
CA GLU A 38 2.48 6.18 -11.33
C GLU A 38 0.96 6.07 -11.13
N ASP A 39 0.34 5.05 -11.71
CA ASP A 39 -1.10 4.84 -11.61
C ASP A 39 -1.52 4.38 -10.22
N LEU A 40 -0.61 3.83 -9.44
CA LEU A 40 -0.87 3.35 -8.10
C LEU A 40 -0.66 4.41 -7.03
N ASN A 41 -0.14 5.56 -7.38
CA ASN A 41 0.16 6.66 -6.45
C ASN A 41 1.03 6.20 -5.27
N LEU A 42 1.96 5.31 -5.53
CA LEU A 42 2.90 4.86 -4.51
C LEU A 42 4.04 5.87 -4.36
N SER A 43 4.53 6.00 -3.14
CA SER A 43 5.68 6.85 -2.88
C SER A 43 6.92 6.28 -3.57
N LEU A 44 7.62 7.11 -4.33
CA LEU A 44 8.84 6.70 -4.99
C LEU A 44 10.00 6.68 -4.01
N ASP A 45 10.98 5.83 -4.26
CA ASP A 45 12.19 5.67 -3.43
C ASP A 45 11.90 5.31 -1.97
N ALA A 46 10.67 4.88 -1.68
CA ALA A 46 10.29 4.40 -0.36
C ALA A 46 10.21 2.87 -0.36
N THR A 47 10.37 2.31 0.83
CA THR A 47 10.23 0.86 1.00
C THR A 47 8.76 0.49 1.07
N HIS A 48 8.33 -0.38 0.19
CA HIS A 48 6.98 -0.92 0.19
C HIS A 48 7.01 -2.41 0.51
N THR A 49 5.91 -2.90 1.05
CA THR A 49 5.76 -4.33 1.33
C THR A 49 4.57 -4.88 0.57
N VAL A 50 4.64 -6.18 0.28
CA VAL A 50 3.58 -6.90 -0.41
C VAL A 50 3.21 -8.12 0.40
N GLN A 51 1.93 -8.47 0.37
CA GLN A 51 1.41 -9.62 1.08
C GLN A 51 0.28 -10.24 0.25
N ASN A 52 0.18 -11.57 0.28
CA ASN A 52 -0.93 -12.25 -0.35
C ASN A 52 -2.10 -12.34 0.63
N ASN A 53 -3.20 -11.70 0.28
CA ASN A 53 -4.41 -11.65 1.09
C ASN A 53 -5.33 -12.86 0.86
N SER A 54 -4.98 -13.77 -0.01
CA SER A 54 -5.82 -14.91 -0.36
C SER A 54 -5.63 -16.06 0.60
N PHE A 55 -6.66 -16.91 0.74
CA PHE A 55 -6.57 -18.09 1.58
C PHE A 55 -5.84 -19.24 0.91
N ASN A 56 -6.03 -19.42 -0.39
CA ASN A 56 -5.54 -20.60 -1.10
C ASN A 56 -4.97 -20.31 -2.48
N GLU A 57 -4.84 -19.04 -2.87
CA GLU A 57 -4.36 -18.69 -4.19
C GLU A 57 -2.95 -18.12 -4.11
N ARG A 58 -2.09 -18.55 -5.03
CA ARG A 58 -0.72 -18.04 -5.13
C ARG A 58 -0.67 -16.79 -5.99
N ILE A 59 0.30 -15.94 -5.74
CA ILE A 59 0.54 -14.74 -6.52
C ILE A 59 1.99 -14.69 -6.95
N TYR A 60 2.20 -14.29 -8.19
CA TYR A 60 3.51 -13.93 -8.71
C TYR A 60 3.54 -12.44 -8.97
N ILE A 61 4.59 -11.79 -8.52
CA ILE A 61 4.80 -10.38 -8.78
C ILE A 61 6.10 -10.21 -9.53
N PHE A 62 6.04 -9.44 -10.61
CA PHE A 62 7.22 -9.04 -11.37
C PHE A 62 7.30 -7.53 -11.36
N ILE A 63 8.46 -7.00 -10.99
CA ILE A 63 8.71 -5.57 -11.04
C ILE A 63 9.72 -5.31 -12.13
N LEU A 64 9.32 -4.47 -13.07
CA LEU A 64 10.14 -4.09 -14.20
C LEU A 64 10.55 -2.62 -14.06
N ASP A 65 11.74 -2.29 -14.52
CA ASP A 65 12.16 -0.90 -14.53
C ASP A 65 11.64 -0.17 -15.77
N SER A 66 12.07 1.07 -15.97
CA SER A 66 11.62 1.89 -17.10
C SER A 66 12.02 1.31 -18.45
N THR A 67 13.02 0.47 -18.50
CA THR A 67 13.47 -0.20 -19.73
C THR A 67 12.89 -1.60 -19.87
N GLU A 68 11.90 -1.95 -19.03
CA GLU A 68 11.24 -3.26 -19.01
C GLU A 68 12.18 -4.41 -18.63
N THR A 69 13.23 -4.10 -17.90
CA THR A 69 14.14 -5.12 -17.37
C THR A 69 13.62 -5.56 -15.99
N PRO A 70 13.52 -6.88 -15.74
CA PRO A 70 13.06 -7.34 -14.42
C PRO A 70 14.03 -6.91 -13.31
N VAL A 71 13.48 -6.25 -12.30
CA VAL A 71 14.24 -5.82 -11.13
C VAL A 71 14.04 -6.80 -10.00
N GLN A 72 12.82 -7.31 -9.86
CA GLN A 72 12.47 -8.21 -8.77
C GLN A 72 11.34 -9.13 -9.22
N ALA A 73 11.38 -10.38 -8.78
CA ALA A 73 10.32 -11.34 -9.01
C ALA A 73 10.08 -12.09 -7.70
N ILE A 74 8.84 -12.11 -7.25
CA ILE A 74 8.48 -12.73 -5.98
C ILE A 74 7.31 -13.66 -6.18
N ARG A 75 7.43 -14.87 -5.67
CA ARG A 75 6.33 -15.80 -5.56
C ARG A 75 5.79 -15.72 -4.14
N ILE A 76 4.53 -15.36 -4.00
CA ILE A 76 3.92 -15.19 -2.69
C ILE A 76 2.87 -16.27 -2.48
N TRP A 77 3.09 -17.09 -1.47
CA TRP A 77 2.17 -18.16 -1.08
C TRP A 77 0.97 -17.58 -0.33
N PRO A 78 -0.18 -18.28 -0.31
CA PRO A 78 -1.33 -17.83 0.47
C PRO A 78 -0.96 -17.65 1.94
N GLN A 79 -1.46 -16.58 2.54
CA GLN A 79 -1.27 -16.27 3.96
C GLN A 79 0.19 -16.24 4.40
N SER A 80 1.08 -15.93 3.47
CA SER A 80 2.49 -15.78 3.80
C SER A 80 2.74 -14.45 4.50
N GLN A 81 3.93 -14.32 5.08
CA GLN A 81 4.36 -13.06 5.66
C GLN A 81 4.57 -12.00 4.58
N LYS A 82 4.74 -10.76 5.01
CA LYS A 82 5.01 -9.65 4.10
C LYS A 82 6.43 -9.76 3.56
N PHE A 83 6.59 -9.38 2.30
CA PHE A 83 7.88 -9.29 1.64
C PHE A 83 8.18 -7.84 1.29
N ASN A 84 9.44 -7.45 1.42
CA ASN A 84 9.87 -6.11 1.06
C ASN A 84 10.12 -6.02 -0.44
N LEU A 85 9.65 -4.92 -1.03
CA LEU A 85 9.96 -4.59 -2.41
C LEU A 85 11.20 -3.71 -2.47
N PHE A 86 11.96 -3.82 -3.55
CA PHE A 86 12.99 -2.84 -3.83
C PHE A 86 12.33 -1.47 -4.04
N PRO A 87 13.04 -0.37 -3.73
CA PRO A 87 12.47 0.95 -3.92
C PRO A 87 11.97 1.14 -5.35
N LEU A 88 10.75 1.63 -5.47
CA LEU A 88 10.11 1.86 -6.76
C LEU A 88 10.48 3.24 -7.26
N LYS A 89 10.82 3.33 -8.53
CA LYS A 89 11.20 4.59 -9.17
C LYS A 89 10.23 4.92 -10.30
N ALA A 90 10.33 6.14 -10.80
CA ALA A 90 9.48 6.57 -11.91
C ALA A 90 9.68 5.68 -13.12
N GLY A 91 8.58 5.33 -13.78
CA GLY A 91 8.61 4.47 -14.94
C GLY A 91 8.60 2.98 -14.65
N TYR A 92 8.65 2.58 -13.39
CA TYR A 92 8.57 1.17 -13.04
C TYR A 92 7.17 0.62 -13.29
N LYS A 93 7.12 -0.67 -13.55
CA LYS A 93 5.87 -1.38 -13.83
C LYS A 93 5.78 -2.61 -12.93
N ILE A 94 4.55 -2.94 -12.56
CA ILE A 94 4.28 -4.11 -11.71
C ILE A 94 3.34 -5.02 -12.47
N ILE A 95 3.71 -6.28 -12.60
CA ILE A 95 2.87 -7.31 -13.21
C ILE A 95 2.49 -8.29 -12.12
N ILE A 96 1.20 -8.52 -11.97
CA ILE A 96 0.67 -9.47 -10.99
C ILE A 96 -0.02 -10.59 -11.74
N THR A 97 0.39 -11.82 -11.46
CA THR A 97 -0.22 -13.03 -12.02
C THR A 97 -0.74 -13.93 -10.90
N GLY A 98 -1.71 -14.77 -11.22
CA GLY A 98 -2.37 -15.62 -10.24
C GLY A 98 -3.76 -15.13 -9.92
N ASP A 99 -4.51 -15.94 -9.16
CA ASP A 99 -5.91 -15.63 -8.84
C ASP A 99 -6.08 -14.98 -7.46
N GLY A 100 -4.99 -14.71 -6.76
CA GLY A 100 -5.04 -14.12 -5.44
C GLY A 100 -5.14 -12.61 -5.47
N GLU A 101 -5.28 -12.03 -4.29
CA GLU A 101 -5.28 -10.60 -4.08
C GLU A 101 -4.00 -10.18 -3.38
N LEU A 102 -3.37 -9.14 -3.90
CA LEU A 102 -2.14 -8.60 -3.36
C LEU A 102 -2.42 -7.34 -2.57
N ILE A 103 -1.84 -7.25 -1.38
CA ILE A 103 -1.86 -6.01 -0.60
C ILE A 103 -0.48 -5.38 -0.69
N ILE A 104 -0.43 -4.15 -1.19
CA ILE A 104 0.78 -3.32 -1.19
C ILE A 104 0.62 -2.24 -0.13
N SER A 105 1.58 -2.13 0.73
CA SER A 105 1.57 -1.07 1.76
C SER A 105 2.87 -0.32 1.85
#